data_a1aa630a1e536f576d76222a79e24b44
#
_entry.id   a1aa630a1e536f576d76222a79e24b44
#
_cell.length_a   1.000
_cell.length_b   1.000
_cell.length_c   1.000
_cell.angle_alpha   90.00
_cell.angle_beta   90.00
_cell.angle_gamma   90.00
#
_symmetry.space_group_name_H-M   'P 1'
#
loop_
_entity.id
_entity.type
_entity.pdbx_description
1 polymer ?
#
loop_
_entity_poly.entity_id
_entity_poly.type
_entity_poly.pdbx_seq_one_letter_code
_entity_poly.pdbx_strand_id
1 'polypeptide(L)'
;MKTQRIVEILKSGVVDTDIVVKGWVRTKRGNKNVAFIALNDGSCVANIQVVVDLSKFDEEQLKPITTGACIRVDGRLVESLGSGQRVEVQAAKIEVYGTADPETYPLQKKGHSLEFLREIAYLRPRTNTFGAVLRIRHAMAYAIHEYFNKQGFYYFHTPLITASDCEGAGAMFQVTTLDLNDVPKTDEGKVDYAQDFFGKACNLTVSGQLEGELGALSLGRIYTFGPTFRAENSNTPRHASEFWMIEPEAAFYELEDNMELAEDFLKYLIQYALDNCAEDLEFMNKMWDKGLLERLNFVLHNDFKRLDYTEGVEILKASGRKFEFPCDWGCDLQSEHERYLVEEHFKRPVILINYPKDIKAFNMKQNADGKTVRAMDVLFPGIGEIIGGSAREAEYGKLRARVRELGMNERELWWYLDTRRWGSAPHSGFGLGFDRLLLFVTGMTNIRDVQPFPRTPKNAEF
;
A
#
# COMPACT_ATOMS: atom_id res chain seq x y z
N MET A 1 -5.33 -24.19 29.30
CA MET A 1 -5.86 -24.27 27.93
C MET A 1 -5.10 -23.30 27.04
N LYS A 2 -4.84 -23.68 25.79
CA LYS A 2 -4.24 -22.75 24.77
C LYS A 2 -5.31 -21.75 24.36
N THR A 3 -4.99 -20.44 24.36
CA THR A 3 -5.89 -19.39 23.86
C THR A 3 -6.05 -19.55 22.36
N GLN A 4 -7.29 -19.59 21.87
CA GLN A 4 -7.63 -19.59 20.45
C GLN A 4 -8.04 -18.20 20.03
N ARG A 5 -7.73 -17.83 18.78
CA ARG A 5 -8.22 -16.57 18.20
C ARG A 5 -9.71 -16.67 17.86
N ILE A 6 -10.42 -15.56 17.97
CA ILE A 6 -11.87 -15.53 17.69
C ILE A 6 -12.17 -16.02 16.27
N VAL A 7 -11.37 -15.67 15.28
CA VAL A 7 -11.53 -16.17 13.89
C VAL A 7 -11.46 -17.70 13.80
N GLU A 8 -10.60 -18.34 14.58
CA GLU A 8 -10.44 -19.80 14.60
C GLU A 8 -11.66 -20.46 15.24
N ILE A 9 -12.15 -19.89 16.34
CA ILE A 9 -13.35 -20.37 17.04
C ILE A 9 -14.59 -20.27 16.13
N LEU A 10 -14.78 -19.11 15.48
CA LEU A 10 -15.91 -18.89 14.59
C LEU A 10 -15.89 -19.80 13.35
N LYS A 11 -14.69 -20.09 12.83
CA LYS A 11 -14.53 -21.01 11.69
C LYS A 11 -14.75 -22.48 12.09
N SER A 12 -14.17 -22.93 13.18
CA SER A 12 -14.30 -24.31 13.64
C SER A 12 -15.72 -24.63 14.10
N GLY A 13 -16.30 -23.73 14.90
CA GLY A 13 -17.66 -23.85 15.46
C GLY A 13 -17.91 -25.15 16.22
N VAL A 14 -16.86 -25.76 16.79
CA VAL A 14 -16.98 -26.99 17.57
C VAL A 14 -17.60 -26.66 18.91
N VAL A 15 -18.90 -26.91 19.04
CA VAL A 15 -19.67 -26.66 20.26
C VAL A 15 -19.37 -27.69 21.37
N ASP A 16 -19.90 -27.42 22.55
CA ASP A 16 -19.77 -28.23 23.75
C ASP A 16 -18.33 -28.43 24.24
N THR A 17 -17.46 -27.47 23.95
CA THR A 17 -16.05 -27.43 24.37
C THR A 17 -15.78 -26.26 25.31
N ASP A 18 -14.90 -26.50 26.28
CA ASP A 18 -14.40 -25.45 27.15
C ASP A 18 -13.31 -24.66 26.42
N ILE A 19 -13.48 -23.33 26.35
CA ILE A 19 -12.60 -22.43 25.64
C ILE A 19 -12.19 -21.23 26.48
N VAL A 20 -11.10 -20.59 26.06
CA VAL A 20 -10.62 -19.31 26.59
C VAL A 20 -10.57 -18.32 25.47
N VAL A 21 -11.32 -17.22 25.58
CA VAL A 21 -11.29 -16.10 24.66
C VAL A 21 -10.77 -14.85 25.36
N LYS A 22 -10.03 -14.03 24.62
CA LYS A 22 -9.50 -12.74 25.09
C LYS A 22 -9.78 -11.70 24.03
N GLY A 23 -9.97 -10.45 24.43
CA GLY A 23 -10.20 -9.38 23.49
C GLY A 23 -10.74 -8.10 24.14
N TRP A 24 -11.12 -7.19 23.27
CA TRP A 24 -11.70 -5.92 23.67
C TRP A 24 -13.21 -5.94 23.50
N VAL A 25 -13.90 -5.42 24.51
CA VAL A 25 -15.35 -5.27 24.51
C VAL A 25 -15.78 -4.23 23.46
N ARG A 26 -16.60 -4.64 22.52
CA ARG A 26 -17.22 -3.76 21.53
C ARG A 26 -18.53 -3.16 22.03
N THR A 27 -19.35 -4.02 22.61
CA THR A 27 -20.61 -3.62 23.25
C THR A 27 -20.94 -4.52 24.41
N LYS A 28 -21.62 -3.98 25.41
CA LYS A 28 -22.27 -4.72 26.49
C LYS A 28 -23.75 -4.31 26.53
N ARG A 29 -24.63 -5.25 26.52
CA ARG A 29 -26.09 -5.07 26.64
C ARG A 29 -26.68 -6.20 27.46
N GLY A 30 -27.87 -6.02 28.00
CA GLY A 30 -28.52 -7.08 28.77
C GLY A 30 -29.78 -6.61 29.45
N ASN A 31 -30.30 -7.47 30.30
CA ASN A 31 -31.45 -7.25 31.16
C ASN A 31 -31.07 -7.61 32.61
N LYS A 32 -32.04 -7.78 33.50
CA LYS A 32 -31.81 -8.10 34.93
C LYS A 32 -31.17 -9.47 35.16
N ASN A 33 -31.24 -10.40 34.20
CA ASN A 33 -30.82 -11.78 34.38
C ASN A 33 -29.58 -12.15 33.57
N VAL A 34 -29.39 -11.53 32.38
CA VAL A 34 -28.36 -11.92 31.42
C VAL A 34 -27.72 -10.69 30.80
N ALA A 35 -26.39 -10.68 30.71
CA ALA A 35 -25.65 -9.72 29.91
C ALA A 35 -25.02 -10.39 28.68
N PHE A 36 -24.99 -9.65 27.58
CA PHE A 36 -24.36 -10.04 26.31
C PHE A 36 -23.21 -9.10 26.02
N ILE A 37 -22.02 -9.66 25.88
CA ILE A 37 -20.80 -8.92 25.57
C ILE A 37 -20.34 -9.33 24.17
N ALA A 38 -20.23 -8.36 23.25
CA ALA A 38 -19.59 -8.56 21.97
C ALA A 38 -18.07 -8.35 22.16
N LEU A 39 -17.29 -9.42 21.98
CA LEU A 39 -15.85 -9.44 22.18
C LEU A 39 -15.12 -9.60 20.84
N ASN A 40 -14.05 -8.84 20.64
CA ASN A 40 -13.23 -8.89 19.43
C ASN A 40 -11.74 -8.85 19.81
N ASP A 41 -10.95 -9.72 19.20
CA ASP A 41 -9.50 -9.80 19.40
C ASP A 41 -8.68 -9.22 18.22
N GLY A 42 -9.34 -8.61 17.24
CA GLY A 42 -8.72 -8.06 16.04
C GLY A 42 -8.48 -9.06 14.91
N SER A 43 -8.72 -10.36 15.13
CA SER A 43 -8.44 -11.40 14.14
C SER A 43 -9.43 -11.47 12.97
N CYS A 44 -10.62 -10.89 13.12
CA CYS A 44 -11.66 -10.79 12.09
C CYS A 44 -12.60 -9.61 12.34
N VAL A 45 -13.47 -9.31 11.38
CA VAL A 45 -14.52 -8.28 11.52
C VAL A 45 -15.59 -8.71 12.53
N ALA A 46 -15.95 -9.97 12.51
CA ALA A 46 -16.98 -10.54 13.39
C ALA A 46 -16.56 -10.51 14.86
N ASN A 47 -17.55 -10.35 15.73
CA ASN A 47 -17.36 -10.50 17.18
C ASN A 47 -17.83 -11.88 17.62
N ILE A 48 -17.25 -12.39 18.71
CA ILE A 48 -17.87 -13.50 19.44
C ILE A 48 -18.78 -12.94 20.52
N GLN A 49 -20.00 -13.49 20.66
CA GLN A 49 -20.90 -13.15 21.77
C GLN A 49 -20.53 -13.94 23.01
N VAL A 50 -20.36 -13.24 24.10
CA VAL A 50 -20.23 -13.82 25.43
C VAL A 50 -21.53 -13.60 26.18
N VAL A 51 -22.12 -14.68 26.67
CA VAL A 51 -23.35 -14.68 27.48
C VAL A 51 -22.99 -14.84 28.92
N VAL A 52 -23.39 -13.86 29.74
CA VAL A 52 -23.09 -13.81 31.19
C VAL A 52 -24.39 -13.97 31.97
N ASP A 53 -24.53 -15.08 32.66
CA ASP A 53 -25.62 -15.29 33.61
C ASP A 53 -25.35 -14.46 34.89
N LEU A 54 -26.11 -13.39 35.08
CA LEU A 54 -25.89 -12.45 36.19
C LEU A 54 -26.10 -13.02 37.56
N SER A 55 -26.74 -14.18 37.68
CA SER A 55 -26.87 -14.88 38.95
C SER A 55 -25.56 -15.53 39.45
N LYS A 56 -24.56 -15.67 38.55
CA LYS A 56 -23.27 -16.34 38.83
C LYS A 56 -22.10 -15.35 39.00
N PHE A 57 -22.33 -14.08 38.87
CA PHE A 57 -21.29 -13.04 38.93
C PHE A 57 -21.72 -11.91 39.85
N ASP A 58 -20.79 -11.38 40.62
CA ASP A 58 -21.01 -10.19 41.43
C ASP A 58 -21.09 -8.93 40.54
N GLU A 59 -21.97 -8.01 40.86
CA GLU A 59 -22.15 -6.77 40.11
C GLU A 59 -20.84 -5.96 40.03
N GLU A 60 -20.06 -5.92 41.10
CA GLU A 60 -18.76 -5.22 41.15
C GLU A 60 -17.73 -5.81 40.17
N GLN A 61 -17.78 -7.12 39.88
CA GLN A 61 -16.91 -7.77 38.88
C GLN A 61 -17.29 -7.34 37.45
N LEU A 62 -18.55 -7.06 37.19
CA LEU A 62 -19.08 -6.74 35.88
C LEU A 62 -19.08 -5.24 35.57
N LYS A 63 -19.00 -4.39 36.60
CA LYS A 63 -19.00 -2.93 36.47
C LYS A 63 -17.85 -2.38 35.61
N PRO A 64 -16.60 -2.88 35.72
CA PRO A 64 -15.48 -2.40 34.89
C PRO A 64 -15.51 -2.91 33.45
N ILE A 65 -16.45 -3.78 33.10
CA ILE A 65 -16.59 -4.30 31.73
C ILE A 65 -17.41 -3.31 30.91
N THR A 66 -16.74 -2.30 30.39
CA THR A 66 -17.30 -1.24 29.55
C THR A 66 -16.78 -1.36 28.12
N THR A 67 -17.34 -0.61 27.16
CA THR A 67 -16.82 -0.53 25.80
C THR A 67 -15.36 -0.13 25.81
N GLY A 68 -14.51 -0.91 25.14
CA GLY A 68 -13.04 -0.70 25.11
C GLY A 68 -12.27 -1.44 26.20
N ALA A 69 -12.91 -1.95 27.24
CA ALA A 69 -12.24 -2.78 28.24
C ALA A 69 -11.66 -4.06 27.61
N CYS A 70 -10.50 -4.50 28.09
CA CYS A 70 -9.87 -5.74 27.69
C CYS A 70 -10.17 -6.83 28.72
N ILE A 71 -10.72 -7.97 28.28
CA ILE A 71 -11.12 -9.05 29.16
C ILE A 71 -10.65 -10.41 28.65
N ARG A 72 -10.51 -11.33 29.59
CA ARG A 72 -10.42 -12.78 29.38
C ARG A 72 -11.71 -13.42 29.85
N VAL A 73 -12.22 -14.35 29.09
CA VAL A 73 -13.40 -15.16 29.43
C VAL A 73 -13.03 -16.62 29.31
N ASP A 74 -13.15 -17.37 30.40
CA ASP A 74 -13.16 -18.83 30.42
C ASP A 74 -14.63 -19.25 30.36
N GLY A 75 -15.00 -20.15 29.46
CA GLY A 75 -16.39 -20.52 29.26
C GLY A 75 -16.56 -21.72 28.34
N ARG A 76 -17.83 -22.05 28.08
CA ARG A 76 -18.20 -23.13 27.17
C ARG A 76 -18.74 -22.59 25.89
N LEU A 77 -18.23 -23.05 24.76
CA LEU A 77 -18.74 -22.73 23.44
C LEU A 77 -20.02 -23.53 23.18
N VAL A 78 -21.10 -22.88 22.86
CA VAL A 78 -22.41 -23.47 22.60
C VAL A 78 -23.01 -22.93 21.30
N GLU A 79 -24.01 -23.63 20.76
CA GLU A 79 -24.82 -23.08 19.69
C GLU A 79 -25.56 -21.81 20.18
N SER A 80 -25.56 -20.77 19.34
CA SER A 80 -26.26 -19.54 19.70
C SER A 80 -27.76 -19.68 19.50
N LEU A 81 -28.52 -19.24 20.49
CA LEU A 81 -29.98 -19.14 20.42
C LEU A 81 -30.43 -17.86 19.68
N GLY A 82 -29.49 -16.92 19.43
CA GLY A 82 -29.76 -15.67 18.77
C GLY A 82 -29.61 -15.73 17.24
N SER A 83 -30.32 -14.87 16.54
CA SER A 83 -30.13 -14.68 15.10
C SER A 83 -28.83 -13.94 14.79
N GLY A 84 -28.15 -14.33 13.71
CA GLY A 84 -26.99 -13.61 13.17
C GLY A 84 -25.62 -14.12 13.62
N GLN A 85 -25.57 -15.15 14.48
CA GLN A 85 -24.33 -15.82 14.89
C GLN A 85 -24.60 -17.33 15.10
N ARG A 86 -23.61 -18.17 14.79
CA ARG A 86 -23.76 -19.63 14.90
C ARG A 86 -23.44 -20.12 16.30
N VAL A 87 -22.47 -19.55 16.95
CA VAL A 87 -21.95 -19.96 18.26
C VAL A 87 -21.81 -18.78 19.21
N GLU A 88 -21.86 -19.06 20.51
CA GLU A 88 -21.63 -18.10 21.57
C GLU A 88 -20.91 -18.75 22.75
N VAL A 89 -20.30 -17.94 23.62
CA VAL A 89 -19.58 -18.41 24.81
C VAL A 89 -20.42 -18.18 26.04
N GLN A 90 -20.79 -19.24 26.72
CA GLN A 90 -21.36 -19.16 28.08
C GLN A 90 -20.23 -18.96 29.09
N ALA A 91 -20.15 -17.77 29.69
CA ALA A 91 -19.09 -17.41 30.61
C ALA A 91 -19.18 -18.20 31.92
N ALA A 92 -18.05 -18.82 32.30
CA ALA A 92 -17.86 -19.43 33.61
C ALA A 92 -16.99 -18.54 34.53
N LYS A 93 -16.00 -17.83 33.93
CA LYS A 93 -15.12 -16.90 34.66
C LYS A 93 -14.78 -15.74 33.75
N ILE A 94 -14.73 -14.54 34.30
CA ILE A 94 -14.28 -13.32 33.59
C ILE A 94 -13.16 -12.67 34.42
N GLU A 95 -12.09 -12.31 33.74
CA GLU A 95 -10.98 -11.53 34.28
C GLU A 95 -10.81 -10.26 33.47
N VAL A 96 -10.74 -9.10 34.10
CA VAL A 96 -10.52 -7.82 33.45
C VAL A 96 -9.02 -7.53 33.44
N TYR A 97 -8.43 -7.45 32.24
CA TYR A 97 -7.02 -7.09 32.06
C TYR A 97 -6.78 -5.58 32.06
N GLY A 98 -7.74 -4.82 31.53
CA GLY A 98 -7.67 -3.38 31.50
C GLY A 98 -9.05 -2.77 31.34
N THR A 99 -9.28 -1.72 32.07
CA THR A 99 -10.53 -0.95 32.05
C THR A 99 -10.49 0.14 30.98
N ALA A 100 -11.65 0.59 30.53
CA ALA A 100 -11.80 1.80 29.74
C ALA A 100 -12.88 2.66 30.40
N ASP A 101 -12.54 3.91 30.69
CA ASP A 101 -13.49 4.85 31.24
C ASP A 101 -14.57 5.17 30.19
N PRO A 102 -15.86 4.89 30.47
CA PRO A 102 -16.93 5.10 29.52
C PRO A 102 -17.17 6.57 29.15
N GLU A 103 -16.72 7.51 29.97
CA GLU A 103 -16.89 8.94 29.70
C GLU A 103 -15.80 9.49 28.77
N THR A 104 -14.60 8.95 28.82
CA THR A 104 -13.43 9.48 28.11
C THR A 104 -12.97 8.58 26.96
N TYR A 105 -13.37 7.30 26.88
CA TYR A 105 -12.99 6.42 25.78
C TYR A 105 -13.51 6.94 24.44
N PRO A 106 -12.63 7.26 23.47
CA PRO A 106 -13.05 8.00 22.28
C PRO A 106 -13.85 7.17 21.28
N LEU A 107 -13.66 5.83 21.24
CA LEU A 107 -14.38 4.95 20.32
C LEU A 107 -15.70 4.47 20.90
N GLN A 108 -16.63 5.41 21.09
CA GLN A 108 -17.98 5.13 21.56
C GLN A 108 -18.82 4.36 20.53
N LYS A 109 -19.96 3.80 20.97
CA LYS A 109 -20.93 3.07 20.14
C LYS A 109 -21.68 4.04 19.20
N LYS A 110 -20.96 4.70 18.30
CA LYS A 110 -21.51 5.59 17.25
C LYS A 110 -20.63 5.54 16.03
N GLY A 111 -21.11 6.05 14.91
CA GLY A 111 -20.27 6.25 13.74
C GLY A 111 -19.21 7.33 14.00
N HIS A 112 -18.00 7.11 13.52
CA HIS A 112 -16.89 8.06 13.57
C HIS A 112 -16.47 8.42 12.15
N SER A 113 -16.18 9.71 11.90
CA SER A 113 -15.63 10.13 10.61
C SER A 113 -14.18 9.67 10.46
N LEU A 114 -13.71 9.54 9.23
CA LEU A 114 -12.31 9.18 8.95
C LEU A 114 -11.36 10.27 9.45
N GLU A 115 -11.77 11.55 9.39
CA GLU A 115 -11.01 12.69 9.89
C GLU A 115 -10.75 12.53 11.39
N PHE A 116 -11.79 12.29 12.18
CA PHE A 116 -11.64 12.03 13.61
C PHE A 116 -10.76 10.82 13.91
N LEU A 117 -10.92 9.74 13.15
CA LEU A 117 -10.10 8.53 13.32
C LEU A 117 -8.61 8.75 12.95
N ARG A 118 -8.29 9.73 12.11
CA ARG A 118 -6.90 10.15 11.86
C ARG A 118 -6.30 10.87 13.06
N GLU A 119 -7.08 11.67 13.79
CA GLU A 119 -6.63 12.36 15.01
C GLU A 119 -6.29 11.37 16.13
N ILE A 120 -6.96 10.22 16.17
CA ILE A 120 -6.72 9.13 17.13
C ILE A 120 -6.15 7.88 16.44
N ALA A 121 -5.19 8.06 15.53
CA ALA A 121 -4.65 6.96 14.72
C ALA A 121 -4.13 5.79 15.56
N TYR A 122 -3.64 6.04 16.77
CA TYR A 122 -3.19 5.01 17.73
C TYR A 122 -4.32 4.08 18.23
N LEU A 123 -5.59 4.49 18.14
CA LEU A 123 -6.75 3.66 18.53
C LEU A 123 -7.58 3.17 17.35
N ARG A 124 -7.48 3.80 16.18
CA ARG A 124 -8.32 3.45 15.02
C ARG A 124 -8.21 1.99 14.55
N PRO A 125 -7.09 1.25 14.77
CA PRO A 125 -7.04 -0.18 14.47
C PRO A 125 -8.07 -1.03 15.23
N ARG A 126 -8.62 -0.50 16.33
CA ARG A 126 -9.71 -1.16 17.07
C ARG A 126 -11.07 -1.05 16.38
N THR A 127 -11.21 -0.21 15.35
CA THR A 127 -12.44 -0.13 14.54
C THR A 127 -12.52 -1.27 13.52
N ASN A 128 -13.72 -1.63 13.10
CA ASN A 128 -13.90 -2.65 12.07
C ASN A 128 -13.25 -2.25 10.75
N THR A 129 -13.40 -0.98 10.36
CA THR A 129 -12.83 -0.44 9.12
C THR A 129 -11.32 -0.58 9.09
N PHE A 130 -10.61 -0.04 10.10
CA PHE A 130 -9.16 -0.10 10.11
C PHE A 130 -8.63 -1.49 10.45
N GLY A 131 -9.36 -2.29 11.22
CA GLY A 131 -9.06 -3.71 11.39
C GLY A 131 -9.06 -4.45 10.06
N ALA A 132 -10.10 -4.26 9.22
CA ALA A 132 -10.20 -4.85 7.89
C ALA A 132 -9.07 -4.36 6.96
N VAL A 133 -8.87 -3.04 6.87
CA VAL A 133 -7.79 -2.45 6.05
C VAL A 133 -6.43 -3.01 6.42
N LEU A 134 -6.10 -3.10 7.71
CA LEU A 134 -4.79 -3.58 8.17
C LEU A 134 -4.59 -5.09 7.96
N ARG A 135 -5.65 -5.90 8.07
CA ARG A 135 -5.59 -7.34 7.71
C ARG A 135 -5.39 -7.53 6.21
N ILE A 136 -6.10 -6.75 5.37
CA ILE A 136 -5.88 -6.75 3.91
C ILE A 136 -4.45 -6.29 3.60
N ARG A 137 -3.95 -5.22 4.25
CA ARG A 137 -2.57 -4.76 4.09
C ARG A 137 -1.55 -5.87 4.40
N HIS A 138 -1.74 -6.58 5.51
CA HIS A 138 -0.89 -7.72 5.87
C HIS A 138 -0.92 -8.82 4.81
N ALA A 139 -2.13 -9.22 4.37
CA ALA A 139 -2.30 -10.26 3.36
C ALA A 139 -1.65 -9.89 2.03
N MET A 140 -1.81 -8.64 1.58
CA MET A 140 -1.18 -8.15 0.36
C MET A 140 0.35 -8.11 0.45
N ALA A 141 0.92 -7.70 1.58
CA ALA A 141 2.37 -7.72 1.79
C ALA A 141 2.94 -9.14 1.70
N TYR A 142 2.27 -10.11 2.31
CA TYR A 142 2.66 -11.52 2.21
C TYR A 142 2.53 -12.05 0.77
N ALA A 143 1.41 -11.75 0.11
CA ALA A 143 1.16 -12.19 -1.27
C ALA A 143 2.22 -11.67 -2.25
N ILE A 144 2.72 -10.45 -2.08
CA ILE A 144 3.80 -9.87 -2.87
C ILE A 144 5.08 -10.72 -2.72
N HIS A 145 5.50 -11.00 -1.50
CA HIS A 145 6.67 -11.85 -1.26
C HIS A 145 6.48 -13.26 -1.80
N GLU A 146 5.29 -13.85 -1.62
CA GLU A 146 4.98 -15.19 -2.13
C GLU A 146 5.04 -15.24 -3.66
N TYR A 147 4.45 -14.26 -4.35
CA TYR A 147 4.46 -14.18 -5.80
C TYR A 147 5.88 -14.14 -6.36
N PHE A 148 6.66 -13.16 -5.93
CA PHE A 148 8.02 -12.99 -6.45
C PHE A 148 8.93 -14.17 -6.12
N ASN A 149 8.80 -14.75 -4.93
CA ASN A 149 9.53 -15.97 -4.57
C ASN A 149 9.19 -17.15 -5.50
N LYS A 150 7.89 -17.36 -5.81
CA LYS A 150 7.44 -18.39 -6.74
C LYS A 150 7.93 -18.16 -8.19
N GLN A 151 8.09 -16.89 -8.59
CA GLN A 151 8.60 -16.50 -9.90
C GLN A 151 10.14 -16.52 -10.00
N GLY A 152 10.82 -16.87 -8.90
CA GLY A 152 12.28 -16.95 -8.85
C GLY A 152 13.00 -15.61 -8.76
N PHE A 153 12.31 -14.58 -8.25
CA PHE A 153 12.89 -13.29 -7.91
C PHE A 153 13.48 -13.32 -6.50
N TYR A 154 14.61 -12.67 -6.32
CA TYR A 154 15.22 -12.48 -5.01
C TYR A 154 14.79 -11.14 -4.40
N TYR A 155 14.39 -11.15 -3.12
CA TYR A 155 14.20 -9.91 -2.37
C TYR A 155 15.54 -9.22 -2.17
N PHE A 156 15.65 -8.00 -2.66
CA PHE A 156 16.89 -7.24 -2.66
C PHE A 156 16.75 -5.97 -1.83
N HIS A 157 17.51 -5.89 -0.73
CA HIS A 157 17.51 -4.71 0.12
C HIS A 157 18.31 -3.58 -0.52
N THR A 158 17.69 -2.42 -0.72
CA THR A 158 18.34 -1.20 -1.18
C THR A 158 18.41 -0.16 -0.05
N PRO A 159 19.45 0.70 0.00
CA PRO A 159 19.59 1.68 1.06
C PRO A 159 18.46 2.70 1.08
N LEU A 160 17.99 3.07 2.28
CA LEU A 160 17.05 4.17 2.46
C LEU A 160 17.74 5.54 2.47
N ILE A 161 19.03 5.57 2.86
CA ILE A 161 19.85 6.78 2.84
C ILE A 161 20.71 6.72 1.60
N THR A 162 20.61 7.72 0.74
CA THR A 162 21.31 7.77 -0.54
C THR A 162 21.92 9.16 -0.78
N ALA A 163 23.03 9.19 -1.53
CA ALA A 163 23.59 10.42 -2.08
C ALA A 163 23.21 10.64 -3.55
N SER A 164 22.36 9.78 -4.12
CA SER A 164 21.95 9.84 -5.53
C SER A 164 20.44 10.14 -5.64
N ASP A 165 20.07 10.99 -6.59
CA ASP A 165 18.68 11.23 -6.93
C ASP A 165 18.28 10.32 -8.10
N CYS A 166 17.41 9.35 -7.84
CA CYS A 166 16.93 8.38 -8.82
C CYS A 166 16.04 9.01 -9.90
N GLU A 167 15.26 10.02 -9.56
CA GLU A 167 14.30 10.65 -10.46
C GLU A 167 14.85 11.92 -11.12
N GLY A 168 15.93 12.49 -10.57
CA GLY A 168 16.62 13.67 -11.11
C GLY A 168 15.91 15.01 -10.85
N ALA A 169 14.81 15.02 -10.14
CA ALA A 169 14.03 16.22 -9.81
C ALA A 169 13.19 16.08 -8.53
N GLY A 170 13.40 15.02 -7.76
CA GLY A 170 12.61 14.72 -6.57
C GLY A 170 12.89 15.67 -5.41
N ALA A 171 11.84 16.19 -4.77
CA ALA A 171 11.98 16.84 -3.48
C ALA A 171 12.31 15.76 -2.44
N MET A 172 13.58 15.70 -2.02
CA MET A 172 14.08 14.68 -1.08
C MET A 172 14.19 15.25 0.33
N PHE A 173 13.89 14.41 1.33
CA PHE A 173 14.20 14.74 2.72
C PHE A 173 15.70 14.58 2.94
N GLN A 174 16.35 15.64 3.44
CA GLN A 174 17.75 15.60 3.78
C GLN A 174 17.99 14.84 5.09
N VAL A 175 19.04 14.01 5.10
CA VAL A 175 19.54 13.30 6.28
C VAL A 175 20.88 13.92 6.68
N THR A 176 20.98 14.48 7.89
CA THR A 176 22.17 15.13 8.39
C THR A 176 22.31 14.97 9.90
N THR A 177 23.54 14.94 10.40
CA THR A 177 23.89 15.02 11.82
C THR A 177 24.51 16.35 12.20
N LEU A 178 24.62 17.29 11.25
CA LEU A 178 25.13 18.63 11.52
C LEU A 178 24.16 19.40 12.44
N ASP A 179 24.70 20.20 13.34
CA ASP A 179 23.89 21.13 14.14
C ASP A 179 23.34 22.22 13.22
N LEU A 180 22.01 22.25 13.07
CA LEU A 180 21.32 23.23 12.22
C LEU A 180 21.43 24.67 12.74
N ASN A 181 21.81 24.88 14.02
CA ASN A 181 22.06 26.20 14.59
C ASN A 181 23.49 26.71 14.33
N ASP A 182 24.44 25.80 14.04
CA ASP A 182 25.85 26.13 13.80
C ASP A 182 26.40 25.23 12.66
N VAL A 183 25.87 25.44 11.48
CA VAL A 183 26.21 24.65 10.30
C VAL A 183 27.61 25.02 9.78
N PRO A 184 28.55 24.07 9.69
CA PRO A 184 29.91 24.33 9.11
C PRO A 184 29.76 24.73 7.64
N LYS A 185 30.61 25.69 7.21
CA LYS A 185 30.57 26.24 5.87
C LYS A 185 31.91 26.12 5.17
N THR A 186 31.90 25.91 3.88
CA THR A 186 33.03 26.01 2.98
C THR A 186 33.47 27.47 2.82
N ASP A 187 34.63 27.68 2.24
CA ASP A 187 35.16 29.04 1.91
C ASP A 187 34.18 29.82 0.99
N GLU A 188 33.36 29.11 0.22
CA GLU A 188 32.31 29.70 -0.65
C GLU A 188 31.00 30.01 0.10
N GLY A 189 30.94 29.76 1.41
CA GLY A 189 29.75 30.00 2.24
C GLY A 189 28.65 28.95 2.12
N LYS A 190 28.87 27.83 1.40
CA LYS A 190 27.96 26.70 1.31
C LYS A 190 28.12 25.76 2.51
N VAL A 191 27.11 24.92 2.76
CA VAL A 191 27.21 23.87 3.80
C VAL A 191 28.39 22.94 3.48
N ASP A 192 29.28 22.74 4.46
CA ASP A 192 30.40 21.82 4.33
C ASP A 192 29.98 20.39 4.76
N TYR A 193 29.42 19.66 3.83
CA TYR A 193 29.01 18.25 4.06
C TYR A 193 30.19 17.28 4.25
N ALA A 194 31.46 17.71 4.01
CA ALA A 194 32.59 16.87 4.34
C ALA A 194 32.73 16.65 5.87
N GLN A 195 32.11 17.51 6.67
CA GLN A 195 32.03 17.39 8.12
C GLN A 195 30.78 16.65 8.60
N ASP A 196 29.84 16.29 7.72
CA ASP A 196 28.69 15.49 8.08
C ASP A 196 29.04 14.00 8.20
N PHE A 197 28.12 13.20 8.78
CA PHE A 197 28.34 11.79 9.11
C PHE A 197 28.84 10.95 7.91
N PHE A 198 28.26 11.13 6.73
CA PHE A 198 28.65 10.40 5.52
C PHE A 198 29.72 11.10 4.68
N GLY A 199 30.24 12.26 5.10
CA GLY A 199 31.20 13.06 4.34
C GLY A 199 30.65 13.62 3.02
N LYS A 200 29.36 13.63 2.83
CA LYS A 200 28.62 14.15 1.66
C LYS A 200 27.16 14.40 2.01
N ALA A 201 26.47 15.21 1.19
CA ALA A 201 25.03 15.38 1.31
C ALA A 201 24.31 14.05 1.06
N CYS A 202 23.41 13.69 1.97
CA CYS A 202 22.58 12.49 1.89
C CYS A 202 21.12 12.81 2.12
N ASN A 203 20.26 11.99 1.54
CA ASN A 203 18.82 12.13 1.58
C ASN A 203 18.15 10.79 1.83
N LEU A 204 16.85 10.82 2.19
CA LEU A 204 16.01 9.64 2.13
C LEU A 204 15.65 9.34 0.67
N THR A 205 15.70 8.08 0.28
CA THR A 205 15.49 7.63 -1.11
C THR A 205 14.06 7.87 -1.59
N VAL A 206 13.90 8.16 -2.87
CA VAL A 206 12.59 8.23 -3.56
C VAL A 206 12.24 6.90 -4.25
N SER A 207 13.24 6.00 -4.46
CA SER A 207 13.08 4.71 -5.14
C SER A 207 14.32 3.85 -4.92
N GLY A 208 14.14 2.54 -4.85
CA GLY A 208 15.25 1.56 -4.85
C GLY A 208 15.66 1.09 -6.24
N GLN A 209 15.16 1.69 -7.31
CA GLN A 209 15.33 1.22 -8.69
C GLN A 209 16.81 1.17 -9.11
N LEU A 210 17.59 2.22 -8.88
CA LEU A 210 18.96 2.28 -9.40
C LEU A 210 19.84 1.15 -8.84
N GLU A 211 19.80 0.94 -7.55
CA GLU A 211 20.49 -0.16 -6.89
C GLU A 211 19.86 -1.52 -7.23
N GLY A 212 18.54 -1.56 -7.43
CA GLY A 212 17.81 -2.74 -7.87
C GLY A 212 18.27 -3.23 -9.24
N GLU A 213 18.51 -2.34 -10.19
CA GLU A 213 19.05 -2.69 -11.51
C GLU A 213 20.44 -3.37 -11.40
N LEU A 214 21.30 -2.96 -10.45
CA LEU A 214 22.57 -3.62 -10.19
C LEU A 214 22.37 -5.07 -9.71
N GLY A 215 21.37 -5.24 -8.83
CA GLY A 215 20.97 -6.56 -8.35
C GLY A 215 20.49 -7.45 -9.50
N ALA A 216 19.65 -6.93 -10.39
CA ALA A 216 19.15 -7.64 -11.55
C ALA A 216 20.26 -8.04 -12.53
N LEU A 217 21.20 -7.13 -12.82
CA LEU A 217 22.36 -7.37 -13.69
C LEU A 217 23.37 -8.35 -13.08
N SER A 218 23.16 -8.83 -11.86
CA SER A 218 24.00 -9.80 -11.18
C SER A 218 23.27 -11.09 -10.82
N LEU A 219 22.04 -11.00 -10.31
CA LEU A 219 21.21 -12.12 -9.85
C LEU A 219 20.12 -12.53 -10.84
N GLY A 220 19.96 -11.79 -11.93
CA GLY A 220 18.97 -12.04 -12.98
C GLY A 220 17.61 -11.44 -12.69
N ARG A 221 17.00 -11.74 -11.54
CA ARG A 221 15.66 -11.25 -11.15
C ARG A 221 15.66 -10.87 -9.69
N ILE A 222 15.30 -9.63 -9.41
CA ILE A 222 15.18 -9.13 -8.03
C ILE A 222 13.90 -8.30 -7.88
N TYR A 223 13.50 -8.07 -6.67
CA TYR A 223 12.53 -7.03 -6.34
C TYR A 223 12.89 -6.33 -5.04
N THR A 224 12.62 -5.04 -4.98
CA THR A 224 12.61 -4.29 -3.72
C THR A 224 11.19 -4.27 -3.18
N PHE A 225 11.04 -4.20 -1.88
CA PHE A 225 9.77 -3.91 -1.22
C PHE A 225 10.09 -3.19 0.08
N GLY A 226 9.99 -1.88 0.07
CA GLY A 226 10.40 -1.05 1.18
C GLY A 226 9.88 0.38 1.12
N PRO A 227 10.11 1.15 2.19
CA PRO A 227 9.69 2.54 2.27
C PRO A 227 10.48 3.43 1.29
N THR A 228 9.78 4.40 0.74
CA THR A 228 10.30 5.49 -0.08
C THR A 228 9.73 6.81 0.41
N PHE A 229 10.40 7.92 0.10
CA PHE A 229 10.10 9.21 0.71
C PHE A 229 10.08 10.31 -0.35
N ARG A 230 9.06 11.19 -0.29
CA ARG A 230 8.98 12.37 -1.13
C ARG A 230 8.61 13.58 -0.28
N ALA A 231 9.43 14.62 -0.32
CA ALA A 231 9.23 15.85 0.44
C ALA A 231 8.35 16.89 -0.29
N GLU A 232 7.54 16.43 -1.23
CA GLU A 232 6.60 17.30 -1.95
C GLU A 232 5.54 17.86 -1.00
N ASN A 233 5.31 19.17 -1.07
CA ASN A 233 4.24 19.81 -0.32
C ASN A 233 2.87 19.59 -1.00
N SER A 234 2.50 18.33 -1.17
CA SER A 234 1.24 17.90 -1.78
C SER A 234 0.28 17.36 -0.72
N ASN A 235 -0.89 17.94 -0.62
CA ASN A 235 -1.91 17.57 0.37
C ASN A 235 -3.14 16.91 -0.28
N THR A 236 -2.94 16.10 -1.32
CA THR A 236 -4.01 15.39 -2.00
C THR A 236 -4.34 14.06 -1.29
N PRO A 237 -5.49 13.45 -1.58
CA PRO A 237 -5.83 12.11 -1.06
C PRO A 237 -4.91 10.98 -1.53
N ARG A 238 -4.07 11.20 -2.54
CA ARG A 238 -3.21 10.20 -3.17
C ARG A 238 -1.72 10.34 -2.82
N HIS A 239 -1.33 11.37 -2.05
CA HIS A 239 0.06 11.64 -1.69
C HIS A 239 0.30 11.47 -0.19
N ALA A 240 1.36 10.75 0.13
CA ALA A 240 1.97 10.68 1.44
C ALA A 240 3.47 10.92 1.29
N SER A 241 4.12 11.46 2.32
CA SER A 241 5.56 11.74 2.30
C SER A 241 6.41 10.50 2.54
N GLU A 242 5.84 9.48 3.17
CA GLU A 242 6.40 8.14 3.33
C GLU A 242 5.38 7.12 2.82
N PHE A 243 5.80 6.25 1.92
CA PHE A 243 4.98 5.18 1.33
C PHE A 243 5.87 4.01 0.92
N TRP A 244 5.29 2.85 0.65
CA TRP A 244 6.04 1.68 0.27
C TRP A 244 5.94 1.41 -1.23
N MET A 245 7.08 1.06 -1.84
CA MET A 245 7.16 0.67 -3.24
C MET A 245 7.55 -0.80 -3.38
N ILE A 246 6.98 -1.44 -4.40
CA ILE A 246 7.40 -2.73 -4.90
C ILE A 246 8.03 -2.48 -6.27
N GLU A 247 9.31 -2.82 -6.44
CA GLU A 247 10.07 -2.48 -7.63
C GLU A 247 10.86 -3.70 -8.11
N PRO A 248 10.22 -4.60 -8.92
CA PRO A 248 10.93 -5.68 -9.58
C PRO A 248 11.80 -5.15 -10.73
N GLU A 249 12.99 -5.75 -10.87
CA GLU A 249 13.92 -5.54 -12.00
C GLU A 249 14.39 -6.91 -12.48
N ALA A 250 14.34 -7.14 -13.80
CA ALA A 250 14.67 -8.42 -14.40
C ALA A 250 15.61 -8.24 -15.59
N ALA A 251 16.77 -8.87 -15.53
CA ALA A 251 17.68 -9.00 -16.65
C ALA A 251 17.07 -9.92 -17.72
N PHE A 252 17.42 -9.62 -18.97
CA PHE A 252 16.95 -10.32 -20.18
C PHE A 252 15.47 -10.15 -20.49
N TYR A 253 14.78 -9.22 -19.77
CA TYR A 253 13.41 -8.83 -20.04
C TYR A 253 13.38 -7.60 -20.95
N GLU A 254 12.59 -7.69 -22.02
CA GLU A 254 12.17 -6.53 -22.82
C GLU A 254 10.85 -5.94 -22.27
N LEU A 255 10.31 -4.91 -22.90
CA LEU A 255 9.08 -4.25 -22.46
C LEU A 255 7.89 -5.23 -22.45
N GLU A 256 7.83 -6.12 -23.42
CA GLU A 256 6.77 -7.13 -23.58
C GLU A 256 6.71 -8.08 -22.38
N ASP A 257 7.88 -8.60 -21.96
CA ASP A 257 8.00 -9.47 -20.77
C ASP A 257 7.58 -8.72 -19.50
N ASN A 258 7.94 -7.44 -19.42
CA ASN A 258 7.62 -6.60 -18.28
C ASN A 258 6.10 -6.31 -18.17
N MET A 259 5.43 -6.12 -19.32
CA MET A 259 3.97 -5.97 -19.36
C MET A 259 3.25 -7.25 -18.91
N GLU A 260 3.73 -8.42 -19.35
CA GLU A 260 3.18 -9.73 -18.96
C GLU A 260 3.36 -9.95 -17.45
N LEU A 261 4.55 -9.68 -16.92
CA LEU A 261 4.83 -9.77 -15.49
C LEU A 261 3.90 -8.86 -14.68
N ALA A 262 3.71 -7.61 -15.12
CA ALA A 262 2.87 -6.65 -14.40
C ALA A 262 1.38 -7.09 -14.38
N GLU A 263 0.86 -7.58 -15.51
CA GLU A 263 -0.51 -8.09 -15.61
C GLU A 263 -0.72 -9.33 -14.73
N ASP A 264 0.17 -10.32 -14.83
CA ASP A 264 0.11 -11.54 -14.03
C ASP A 264 0.20 -11.25 -12.52
N PHE A 265 1.14 -10.38 -12.13
CA PHE A 265 1.32 -9.96 -10.75
C PHE A 265 0.08 -9.28 -10.17
N LEU A 266 -0.51 -8.32 -10.87
CA LEU A 266 -1.70 -7.63 -10.41
C LEU A 266 -2.91 -8.56 -10.29
N LYS A 267 -3.11 -9.44 -11.28
CA LYS A 267 -4.18 -10.45 -11.23
C LYS A 267 -3.98 -11.43 -10.06
N TYR A 268 -2.74 -11.87 -9.83
CA TYR A 268 -2.42 -12.72 -8.69
C TYR A 268 -2.78 -12.04 -7.35
N LEU A 269 -2.41 -10.77 -7.17
CA LEU A 269 -2.70 -10.04 -5.93
C LEU A 269 -4.20 -9.88 -5.70
N ILE A 270 -4.96 -9.57 -6.75
CA ILE A 270 -6.42 -9.44 -6.65
C ILE A 270 -7.06 -10.78 -6.30
N GLN A 271 -6.66 -11.85 -6.97
CA GLN A 271 -7.16 -13.20 -6.66
C GLN A 271 -6.82 -13.59 -5.23
N TYR A 272 -5.59 -13.34 -4.79
CA TYR A 272 -5.17 -13.61 -3.42
C TYR A 272 -6.03 -12.87 -2.39
N ALA A 273 -6.37 -11.59 -2.66
CA ALA A 273 -7.25 -10.81 -1.78
C ALA A 273 -8.65 -11.43 -1.70
N LEU A 274 -9.23 -11.80 -2.83
CA LEU A 274 -10.57 -12.42 -2.90
C LEU A 274 -10.61 -13.76 -2.15
N ASP A 275 -9.54 -14.57 -2.26
CA ASP A 275 -9.47 -15.90 -1.63
C ASP A 275 -9.19 -15.83 -0.12
N ASN A 276 -8.38 -14.87 0.32
CA ASN A 276 -7.86 -14.85 1.70
C ASN A 276 -8.45 -13.74 2.58
N CYS A 277 -9.11 -12.73 1.99
CA CYS A 277 -9.67 -11.59 2.72
C CYS A 277 -11.16 -11.40 2.47
N ALA A 278 -11.90 -12.47 2.11
CA ALA A 278 -13.30 -12.39 1.66
C ALA A 278 -14.19 -11.63 2.65
N GLU A 279 -14.15 -11.95 3.95
CA GLU A 279 -14.98 -11.29 4.97
C GLU A 279 -14.66 -9.79 5.10
N ASP A 280 -13.36 -9.44 5.07
CA ASP A 280 -12.92 -8.05 5.14
C ASP A 280 -13.33 -7.28 3.88
N LEU A 281 -13.20 -7.90 2.69
CA LEU A 281 -13.61 -7.30 1.42
C LEU A 281 -15.13 -7.13 1.33
N GLU A 282 -15.92 -8.10 1.78
CA GLU A 282 -17.38 -7.97 1.87
C GLU A 282 -17.79 -6.83 2.80
N PHE A 283 -17.12 -6.71 3.95
CA PHE A 283 -17.32 -5.59 4.86
C PHE A 283 -17.01 -4.25 4.19
N MET A 284 -15.85 -4.14 3.53
CA MET A 284 -15.46 -2.91 2.84
C MET A 284 -16.41 -2.57 1.68
N ASN A 285 -16.81 -3.57 0.91
CA ASN A 285 -17.79 -3.41 -0.17
C ASN A 285 -19.14 -2.91 0.34
N LYS A 286 -19.61 -3.41 1.48
CA LYS A 286 -20.88 -3.00 2.08
C LYS A 286 -20.83 -1.60 2.67
N MET A 287 -19.73 -1.25 3.35
CA MET A 287 -19.67 -0.05 4.19
C MET A 287 -19.08 1.16 3.49
N TRP A 288 -18.14 0.95 2.57
CA TRP A 288 -17.35 2.04 1.99
C TRP A 288 -17.49 2.18 0.48
N ASP A 289 -17.41 1.09 -0.27
CA ASP A 289 -17.44 1.12 -1.73
C ASP A 289 -18.27 -0.05 -2.28
N LYS A 290 -19.53 0.21 -2.57
CA LYS A 290 -20.48 -0.82 -3.05
C LYS A 290 -20.11 -1.45 -4.39
N GLY A 291 -19.19 -0.84 -5.14
CA GLY A 291 -18.65 -1.36 -6.40
C GLY A 291 -17.31 -2.07 -6.26
N LEU A 292 -16.78 -2.24 -5.04
CA LEU A 292 -15.45 -2.79 -4.81
C LEU A 292 -15.26 -4.18 -5.42
N LEU A 293 -16.11 -5.12 -5.08
CA LEU A 293 -16.00 -6.50 -5.56
C LEU A 293 -16.22 -6.60 -7.08
N GLU A 294 -17.10 -5.82 -7.63
CA GLU A 294 -17.32 -5.74 -9.10
C GLU A 294 -16.06 -5.23 -9.79
N ARG A 295 -15.44 -4.17 -9.26
CA ARG A 295 -14.20 -3.58 -9.81
C ARG A 295 -13.01 -4.52 -9.71
N LEU A 296 -12.83 -5.25 -8.62
CA LEU A 296 -11.80 -6.28 -8.49
C LEU A 296 -11.97 -7.39 -9.53
N ASN A 297 -13.20 -7.89 -9.69
CA ASN A 297 -13.52 -8.90 -10.70
C ASN A 297 -13.38 -8.38 -12.13
N PHE A 298 -13.69 -7.12 -12.38
CA PHE A 298 -13.48 -6.49 -13.68
C PHE A 298 -11.98 -6.55 -14.09
N VAL A 299 -11.07 -6.23 -13.19
CA VAL A 299 -9.63 -6.32 -13.49
C VAL A 299 -9.18 -7.76 -13.65
N LEU A 300 -9.64 -8.65 -12.77
CA LEU A 300 -9.21 -10.06 -12.76
C LEU A 300 -9.59 -10.81 -14.05
N HIS A 301 -10.80 -10.55 -14.59
CA HIS A 301 -11.35 -11.32 -15.70
C HIS A 301 -11.18 -10.68 -17.08
N ASN A 302 -10.52 -9.54 -17.17
CA ASN A 302 -10.22 -8.91 -18.45
C ASN A 302 -8.71 -8.94 -18.74
N ASP A 303 -8.35 -9.19 -19.99
CA ASP A 303 -6.98 -9.00 -20.47
C ASP A 303 -6.69 -7.51 -20.56
N PHE A 304 -5.48 -7.11 -20.22
CA PHE A 304 -5.09 -5.70 -20.26
C PHE A 304 -4.80 -5.29 -21.72
N LYS A 305 -5.45 -4.22 -22.17
CA LYS A 305 -5.23 -3.68 -23.52
C LYS A 305 -3.86 -2.99 -23.58
N ARG A 306 -2.99 -3.44 -24.51
CA ARG A 306 -1.76 -2.71 -24.85
C ARG A 306 -2.13 -1.58 -25.80
N LEU A 307 -1.78 -0.36 -25.44
CA LEU A 307 -2.13 0.85 -26.19
C LEU A 307 -0.89 1.75 -26.34
N ASP A 308 -0.60 2.17 -27.56
CA ASP A 308 0.44 3.18 -27.80
C ASP A 308 -0.04 4.56 -27.32
N TYR A 309 0.86 5.35 -26.71
CA TYR A 309 0.54 6.68 -26.20
C TYR A 309 -0.02 7.59 -27.33
N THR A 310 0.57 7.51 -28.52
CA THR A 310 0.12 8.31 -29.67
C THR A 310 -1.32 7.96 -30.05
N GLU A 311 -1.64 6.67 -30.15
CA GLU A 311 -3.01 6.19 -30.38
C GLU A 311 -3.95 6.62 -29.23
N GLY A 312 -3.48 6.55 -28.00
CA GLY A 312 -4.25 6.99 -26.81
C GLY A 312 -4.64 8.48 -26.91
N VAL A 313 -3.70 9.34 -27.27
CA VAL A 313 -3.95 10.78 -27.47
C VAL A 313 -4.95 11.01 -28.60
N GLU A 314 -4.86 10.27 -29.71
CA GLU A 314 -5.82 10.37 -30.84
C GLU A 314 -7.23 9.95 -30.40
N ILE A 315 -7.36 8.89 -29.63
CA ILE A 315 -8.65 8.44 -29.06
C ILE A 315 -9.25 9.53 -28.15
N LEU A 316 -8.45 10.11 -27.27
CA LEU A 316 -8.89 11.19 -26.37
C LEU A 316 -9.40 12.40 -27.15
N LYS A 317 -8.67 12.84 -28.17
CA LYS A 317 -9.06 13.96 -29.04
C LYS A 317 -10.35 13.66 -29.84
N ALA A 318 -10.49 12.45 -30.35
CA ALA A 318 -11.65 12.02 -31.11
C ALA A 318 -12.89 11.77 -30.24
N SER A 319 -12.76 11.69 -28.91
CA SER A 319 -13.85 11.38 -27.99
C SER A 319 -14.99 12.40 -27.96
N GLY A 320 -14.72 13.62 -28.39
CA GLY A 320 -15.66 14.75 -28.25
C GLY A 320 -15.89 15.22 -26.83
N ARG A 321 -15.22 14.59 -25.84
CA ARG A 321 -15.33 14.95 -24.43
C ARG A 321 -14.51 16.19 -24.11
N LYS A 322 -15.07 17.06 -23.30
CA LYS A 322 -14.33 18.21 -22.77
C LYS A 322 -13.61 17.80 -21.49
N PHE A 323 -12.28 17.66 -21.58
CA PHE A 323 -11.42 17.44 -20.45
C PHE A 323 -11.04 18.75 -19.75
N GLU A 324 -10.71 18.67 -18.47
CA GLU A 324 -10.22 19.82 -17.69
C GLU A 324 -8.80 20.19 -18.10
N PHE A 325 -7.96 19.18 -18.36
CA PHE A 325 -6.57 19.34 -18.77
C PHE A 325 -6.38 19.05 -20.26
N PRO A 326 -5.36 19.65 -20.91
CA PRO A 326 -5.05 19.37 -22.31
C PRO A 326 -4.59 17.92 -22.50
N CYS A 327 -4.93 17.32 -23.63
CA CYS A 327 -4.50 15.98 -24.02
C CYS A 327 -3.73 15.97 -25.37
N ASP A 328 -2.89 16.99 -25.59
CA ASP A 328 -2.04 17.06 -26.77
C ASP A 328 -0.86 16.07 -26.67
N TRP A 329 -0.31 15.70 -27.83
CA TRP A 329 0.87 14.85 -27.86
C TRP A 329 2.05 15.53 -27.16
N GLY A 330 2.70 14.81 -26.25
CA GLY A 330 3.77 15.37 -25.41
C GLY A 330 3.31 15.83 -24.03
N CYS A 331 2.01 15.89 -23.77
CA CYS A 331 1.48 16.18 -22.43
C CYS A 331 1.51 14.94 -21.55
N ASP A 332 1.74 15.14 -20.26
CA ASP A 332 1.50 14.11 -19.24
C ASP A 332 -0.01 13.91 -19.05
N LEU A 333 -0.49 12.68 -19.27
CA LEU A 333 -1.91 12.37 -19.15
C LEU A 333 -2.34 12.42 -17.68
N GLN A 334 -3.48 13.07 -17.45
CA GLN A 334 -4.05 13.18 -16.12
C GLN A 334 -5.06 12.06 -15.84
N SER A 335 -5.39 11.83 -14.58
CA SER A 335 -6.30 10.76 -14.17
C SER A 335 -7.64 10.75 -14.92
N GLU A 336 -8.15 11.89 -15.38
CA GLU A 336 -9.39 11.95 -16.16
C GLU A 336 -9.23 11.32 -17.57
N HIS A 337 -8.05 11.49 -18.20
CA HIS A 337 -7.71 10.88 -19.48
C HIS A 337 -7.56 9.36 -19.35
N GLU A 338 -6.80 8.94 -18.34
CA GLU A 338 -6.55 7.52 -18.04
C GLU A 338 -7.86 6.78 -17.75
N ARG A 339 -8.72 7.35 -16.92
CA ARG A 339 -10.02 6.77 -16.59
C ARG A 339 -10.95 6.70 -17.79
N TYR A 340 -10.94 7.70 -18.67
CA TYR A 340 -11.73 7.64 -19.90
C TYR A 340 -11.31 6.44 -20.77
N LEU A 341 -9.99 6.24 -20.96
CA LEU A 341 -9.48 5.11 -21.73
C LEU A 341 -9.91 3.76 -21.14
N VAL A 342 -9.82 3.62 -19.82
CA VAL A 342 -10.12 2.36 -19.12
C VAL A 342 -11.63 2.11 -18.97
N GLU A 343 -12.39 3.11 -18.52
CA GLU A 343 -13.78 2.92 -18.07
C GLU A 343 -14.80 3.11 -19.19
N GLU A 344 -14.53 4.04 -20.13
CA GLU A 344 -15.48 4.41 -21.17
C GLU A 344 -15.13 3.82 -22.52
N HIS A 345 -13.88 3.94 -22.96
CA HIS A 345 -13.46 3.53 -24.30
C HIS A 345 -13.22 2.02 -24.42
N PHE A 346 -12.20 1.50 -23.70
CA PHE A 346 -11.85 0.08 -23.82
C PHE A 346 -12.64 -0.84 -22.89
N LYS A 347 -13.16 -0.32 -21.79
CA LYS A 347 -13.89 -1.08 -20.75
C LYS A 347 -13.08 -2.28 -20.26
N ARG A 348 -11.80 -2.07 -20.04
CA ARG A 348 -10.81 -3.00 -19.49
C ARG A 348 -9.57 -2.26 -19.00
N PRO A 349 -8.71 -2.86 -18.16
CA PRO A 349 -7.42 -2.25 -17.83
C PRO A 349 -6.58 -1.99 -19.10
N VAL A 350 -5.77 -0.94 -19.06
CA VAL A 350 -4.95 -0.53 -20.19
C VAL A 350 -3.49 -0.47 -19.75
N ILE A 351 -2.58 -0.98 -20.56
CA ILE A 351 -1.15 -0.71 -20.47
C ILE A 351 -0.79 0.27 -21.57
N LEU A 352 -0.52 1.50 -21.19
CA LEU A 352 -0.15 2.57 -22.10
C LEU A 352 1.37 2.58 -22.27
N ILE A 353 1.86 2.57 -23.51
CA ILE A 353 3.29 2.39 -23.81
C ILE A 353 3.82 3.48 -24.76
N ASN A 354 5.15 3.55 -24.91
CA ASN A 354 5.84 4.42 -25.87
C ASN A 354 5.56 5.91 -25.67
N TYR A 355 5.76 6.36 -24.45
CA TYR A 355 5.58 7.77 -24.07
C TYR A 355 6.63 8.70 -24.71
N PRO A 356 6.31 9.98 -24.89
CA PRO A 356 7.30 10.99 -25.25
C PRO A 356 8.46 11.01 -24.25
N LYS A 357 9.71 11.06 -24.76
CA LYS A 357 10.92 11.00 -23.91
C LYS A 357 11.01 12.18 -22.92
N ASP A 358 10.43 13.32 -23.27
CA ASP A 358 10.60 14.56 -22.50
C ASP A 358 9.75 14.60 -21.22
N ILE A 359 8.78 13.69 -21.08
CA ILE A 359 7.95 13.54 -19.89
C ILE A 359 8.28 12.27 -19.08
N LYS A 360 9.35 11.55 -19.41
CA LYS A 360 9.74 10.31 -18.73
C LYS A 360 11.19 10.35 -18.27
N ALA A 361 11.54 9.49 -17.31
CA ALA A 361 12.85 9.45 -16.65
C ALA A 361 14.00 9.12 -17.61
N PHE A 362 15.21 9.50 -17.19
CA PHE A 362 16.45 9.43 -17.97
C PHE A 362 16.90 8.02 -18.33
N ASN A 363 16.54 7.05 -17.53
CA ASN A 363 17.02 5.65 -17.59
C ASN A 363 16.17 4.75 -18.52
N MET A 364 15.14 5.28 -19.13
CA MET A 364 14.28 4.52 -20.02
C MET A 364 14.88 4.37 -21.42
N LYS A 365 14.80 3.15 -21.97
CA LYS A 365 15.29 2.81 -23.32
C LYS A 365 14.57 3.63 -24.39
N GLN A 366 15.33 4.36 -25.23
CA GLN A 366 14.75 5.15 -26.32
C GLN A 366 14.33 4.24 -27.48
N ASN A 367 13.21 4.58 -28.12
CA ASN A 367 12.78 3.97 -29.37
C ASN A 367 13.61 4.51 -30.56
N ALA A 368 13.56 3.79 -31.69
CA ALA A 368 14.31 4.15 -32.90
C ALA A 368 13.86 5.49 -33.51
N ASP A 369 12.68 5.99 -33.16
CA ASP A 369 12.15 7.28 -33.62
C ASP A 369 12.87 8.49 -32.98
N GLY A 370 13.66 8.27 -31.93
CA GLY A 370 14.37 9.30 -31.17
C GLY A 370 13.46 10.28 -30.40
N LYS A 371 12.15 10.04 -30.38
CA LYS A 371 11.13 10.91 -29.74
C LYS A 371 10.45 10.25 -28.57
N THR A 372 10.32 8.94 -28.58
CA THR A 372 9.63 8.16 -27.56
C THR A 372 10.57 7.21 -26.80
N VAL A 373 10.12 6.74 -25.65
CA VAL A 373 10.82 5.76 -24.80
C VAL A 373 9.94 4.54 -24.55
N ARG A 374 10.56 3.39 -24.31
CA ARG A 374 9.89 2.13 -24.00
C ARG A 374 9.38 2.11 -22.57
N ALA A 375 8.59 3.12 -22.24
CA ALA A 375 7.85 3.21 -20.98
C ALA A 375 6.55 2.41 -21.03
N MET A 376 6.04 2.05 -19.88
CA MET A 376 4.70 1.50 -19.70
C MET A 376 4.06 2.03 -18.42
N ASP A 377 2.79 2.40 -18.48
CA ASP A 377 1.97 2.67 -17.31
C ASP A 377 0.73 1.77 -17.36
N VAL A 378 0.45 1.07 -16.25
CA VAL A 378 -0.74 0.23 -16.12
C VAL A 378 -1.85 1.06 -15.49
N LEU A 379 -2.95 1.17 -16.22
CA LEU A 379 -4.10 2.00 -15.85
C LEU A 379 -5.27 1.15 -15.38
N PHE A 380 -5.79 1.47 -14.21
CA PHE A 380 -6.91 0.77 -13.57
C PHE A 380 -8.15 1.67 -13.45
N PRO A 381 -9.36 1.06 -13.37
CA PRO A 381 -10.58 1.80 -13.13
C PRO A 381 -10.57 2.48 -11.75
N GLY A 382 -11.08 3.69 -11.67
CA GLY A 382 -11.22 4.46 -10.43
C GLY A 382 -9.95 5.10 -9.91
N ILE A 383 -8.76 4.54 -10.22
CA ILE A 383 -7.50 5.01 -9.65
C ILE A 383 -6.55 5.62 -10.71
N GLY A 384 -6.67 5.23 -11.98
CA GLY A 384 -5.73 5.61 -13.03
C GLY A 384 -4.45 4.77 -12.98
N GLU A 385 -3.28 5.38 -13.13
CA GLU A 385 -1.99 4.69 -13.06
C GLU A 385 -1.80 3.97 -11.72
N ILE A 386 -1.56 2.66 -11.79
CA ILE A 386 -1.25 1.79 -10.66
C ILE A 386 0.21 1.30 -10.68
N ILE A 387 0.78 1.10 -11.85
CA ILE A 387 2.17 0.73 -12.10
C ILE A 387 2.75 1.67 -13.14
N GLY A 388 3.97 2.14 -12.91
CA GLY A 388 4.83 2.78 -13.90
C GLY A 388 6.12 1.99 -14.09
N GLY A 389 6.56 1.79 -15.33
CA GLY A 389 7.75 1.01 -15.62
C GLY A 389 8.35 1.26 -16.99
N SER A 390 9.41 0.54 -17.32
CA SER A 390 10.02 0.62 -18.65
C SER A 390 11.02 -0.52 -18.92
N ALA A 391 11.36 -0.71 -20.21
CA ALA A 391 12.66 -1.25 -20.55
C ALA A 391 13.74 -0.20 -20.24
N ARG A 392 14.85 -0.64 -19.65
CA ARG A 392 15.93 0.24 -19.19
C ARG A 392 16.97 0.45 -20.31
N GLU A 393 17.61 1.63 -20.35
CA GLU A 393 18.69 1.85 -21.30
C GLU A 393 19.94 1.04 -20.91
N ALA A 394 20.28 0.08 -21.72
CA ALA A 394 21.40 -0.82 -21.49
C ALA A 394 22.71 -0.37 -22.16
N GLU A 395 22.65 0.62 -23.07
CA GLU A 395 23.78 1.12 -23.81
C GLU A 395 24.42 2.34 -23.10
N TYR A 396 25.68 2.21 -22.70
CA TYR A 396 26.40 3.23 -21.96
C TYR A 396 26.38 4.61 -22.64
N GLY A 397 26.65 4.64 -23.95
CA GLY A 397 26.72 5.90 -24.70
C GLY A 397 25.39 6.65 -24.72
N LYS A 398 24.28 5.93 -24.91
CA LYS A 398 22.93 6.50 -24.91
C LYS A 398 22.49 6.96 -23.54
N LEU A 399 22.69 6.15 -22.52
CA LEU A 399 22.35 6.50 -21.14
C LEU A 399 23.12 7.76 -20.70
N ARG A 400 24.42 7.79 -20.95
CA ARG A 400 25.27 8.95 -20.61
C ARG A 400 24.86 10.21 -21.36
N ALA A 401 24.52 10.07 -22.65
CA ALA A 401 24.03 11.20 -23.46
C ALA A 401 22.73 11.78 -22.86
N ARG A 402 21.82 10.91 -22.42
CA ARG A 402 20.57 11.35 -21.81
C ARG A 402 20.77 12.04 -20.46
N VAL A 403 21.66 11.52 -19.62
CA VAL A 403 22.06 12.15 -18.33
C VAL A 403 22.56 13.60 -18.58
N ARG A 404 23.39 13.79 -19.60
CA ARG A 404 23.90 15.10 -19.99
C ARG A 404 22.82 16.03 -20.57
N GLU A 405 21.97 15.49 -21.44
CA GLU A 405 20.84 16.24 -22.04
C GLU A 405 19.94 16.85 -20.95
N LEU A 406 19.72 16.11 -19.86
CA LEU A 406 18.91 16.54 -18.71
C LEU A 406 19.70 17.36 -17.67
N GLY A 407 20.99 17.62 -17.90
CA GLY A 407 21.82 18.40 -16.97
C GLY A 407 22.10 17.71 -15.64
N MET A 408 21.93 16.38 -15.56
CA MET A 408 22.17 15.61 -14.34
C MET A 408 23.66 15.45 -14.05
N ASN A 409 24.00 15.26 -12.77
CA ASN A 409 25.39 15.13 -12.34
C ASN A 409 25.94 13.71 -12.56
N GLU A 410 26.74 13.53 -13.62
CA GLU A 410 27.39 12.23 -13.91
C GLU A 410 28.24 11.70 -12.73
N ARG A 411 28.81 12.58 -11.89
CA ARG A 411 29.65 12.16 -10.77
C ARG A 411 28.86 11.49 -9.66
N GLU A 412 27.58 11.81 -9.51
CA GLU A 412 26.68 11.16 -8.55
C GLU A 412 26.17 9.82 -9.07
N LEU A 413 26.10 9.67 -10.39
CA LEU A 413 25.59 8.49 -11.08
C LEU A 413 26.72 7.60 -11.67
N TRP A 414 28.00 7.85 -11.33
CA TRP A 414 29.15 7.17 -11.94
C TRP A 414 29.05 5.63 -11.84
N TRP A 415 28.66 5.13 -10.69
CA TRP A 415 28.54 3.71 -10.40
C TRP A 415 27.38 3.07 -11.19
N TYR A 416 26.27 3.78 -11.39
CA TYR A 416 25.13 3.35 -12.20
C TYR A 416 25.49 3.32 -13.71
N LEU A 417 26.18 4.34 -14.19
CA LEU A 417 26.70 4.40 -15.57
C LEU A 417 27.72 3.28 -15.84
N ASP A 418 28.61 2.98 -14.88
CA ASP A 418 29.64 1.94 -15.04
C ASP A 418 29.07 0.54 -15.24
N THR A 419 27.90 0.22 -14.70
CA THR A 419 27.24 -1.07 -14.93
C THR A 419 26.95 -1.33 -16.41
N ARG A 420 26.78 -0.28 -17.20
CA ARG A 420 26.60 -0.40 -18.66
C ARG A 420 27.90 -0.64 -19.41
N ARG A 421 29.05 -0.48 -18.77
CA ARG A 421 30.37 -0.77 -19.35
C ARG A 421 30.81 -2.21 -19.11
N TRP A 422 30.27 -2.87 -18.10
CA TRP A 422 30.75 -4.15 -17.62
C TRP A 422 29.70 -5.25 -17.77
N GLY A 423 29.47 -5.71 -19.02
CA GLY A 423 28.54 -6.79 -19.27
C GLY A 423 27.07 -6.42 -19.10
N SER A 424 26.70 -5.25 -19.57
CA SER A 424 25.30 -4.83 -19.61
C SER A 424 24.43 -5.79 -20.37
N ALA A 425 23.18 -5.93 -19.97
CA ALA A 425 22.16 -6.74 -20.63
C ALA A 425 20.86 -5.96 -20.79
N PRO A 426 20.00 -6.30 -21.76
CA PRO A 426 18.60 -5.84 -21.74
C PRO A 426 17.99 -6.18 -20.39
N HIS A 427 17.29 -5.23 -19.81
CA HIS A 427 16.57 -5.42 -18.55
C HIS A 427 15.40 -4.45 -18.46
N SER A 428 14.40 -4.84 -17.70
CA SER A 428 13.15 -4.10 -17.52
C SER A 428 12.68 -4.21 -16.09
N GLY A 429 11.91 -3.24 -15.66
CA GLY A 429 11.30 -3.23 -14.36
C GLY A 429 10.16 -2.24 -14.25
N PHE A 430 9.49 -2.25 -13.12
CA PHE A 430 8.40 -1.34 -12.83
C PHE A 430 8.30 -1.01 -11.34
N GLY A 431 7.56 0.05 -11.00
CA GLY A 431 7.22 0.41 -9.64
C GLY A 431 5.71 0.31 -9.41
N LEU A 432 5.33 -0.39 -8.34
CA LEU A 432 3.97 -0.42 -7.81
C LEU A 432 3.94 0.23 -6.43
N GLY A 433 3.19 1.32 -6.28
CA GLY A 433 2.95 1.91 -4.97
C GLY A 433 2.04 1.01 -4.12
N PHE A 434 2.57 0.48 -3.01
CA PHE A 434 1.82 -0.44 -2.15
C PHE A 434 0.56 0.19 -1.56
N ASP A 435 0.67 1.43 -1.10
CA ASP A 435 -0.46 2.16 -0.53
C ASP A 435 -1.53 2.48 -1.59
N ARG A 436 -1.12 2.70 -2.86
CA ARG A 436 -2.04 2.89 -3.98
C ARG A 436 -2.77 1.58 -4.34
N LEU A 437 -2.07 0.44 -4.31
CA LEU A 437 -2.69 -0.87 -4.43
C LEU A 437 -3.75 -1.09 -3.34
N LEU A 438 -3.44 -0.71 -2.09
CA LEU A 438 -4.38 -0.85 -0.98
C LEU A 438 -5.62 0.05 -1.13
N LEU A 439 -5.48 1.27 -1.66
CA LEU A 439 -6.65 2.07 -2.03
C LEU A 439 -7.56 1.31 -3.00
N PHE A 440 -6.98 0.70 -4.02
CA PHE A 440 -7.71 -0.07 -5.02
C PHE A 440 -8.41 -1.31 -4.41
N VAL A 441 -7.67 -2.10 -3.63
CA VAL A 441 -8.16 -3.37 -3.05
C VAL A 441 -9.15 -3.16 -1.91
N THR A 442 -9.04 -2.06 -1.16
CA THR A 442 -9.93 -1.79 -0.01
C THR A 442 -11.13 -0.90 -0.35
N GLY A 443 -11.09 -0.17 -1.46
CA GLY A 443 -12.09 0.84 -1.80
C GLY A 443 -11.98 2.12 -0.97
N MET A 444 -10.91 2.30 -0.19
CA MET A 444 -10.63 3.56 0.51
C MET A 444 -10.22 4.63 -0.49
N THR A 445 -10.58 5.87 -0.20
CA THR A 445 -10.37 7.00 -1.12
C THR A 445 -9.23 7.93 -0.74
N ASN A 446 -8.63 7.71 0.45
CA ASN A 446 -7.55 8.54 0.95
C ASN A 446 -6.39 7.67 1.45
N ILE A 447 -5.18 7.94 0.97
CA ILE A 447 -3.97 7.17 1.30
C ILE A 447 -3.66 7.17 2.81
N ARG A 448 -4.11 8.21 3.54
CA ARG A 448 -3.99 8.27 5.00
C ARG A 448 -4.77 7.17 5.71
N ASP A 449 -5.73 6.55 5.03
CA ASP A 449 -6.63 5.56 5.61
C ASP A 449 -6.24 4.11 5.28
N VAL A 450 -5.14 3.91 4.55
CA VAL A 450 -4.57 2.59 4.26
C VAL A 450 -3.20 2.38 4.92
N GLN A 451 -2.67 3.40 5.58
CA GLN A 451 -1.45 3.35 6.37
C GLN A 451 -1.77 3.31 7.86
N PRO A 452 -1.00 2.59 8.70
CA PRO A 452 -1.19 2.64 10.16
C PRO A 452 -1.04 4.06 10.72
N PHE A 453 0.08 4.72 10.41
CA PHE A 453 0.44 6.05 10.86
C PHE A 453 0.99 6.87 9.67
N PRO A 454 0.13 7.60 8.96
CA PRO A 454 0.52 8.29 7.73
C PRO A 454 1.45 9.48 8.02
N ARG A 455 2.43 9.68 7.12
CA ARG A 455 3.31 10.86 7.10
C ARG A 455 2.88 11.77 5.95
N THR A 456 2.47 12.97 6.28
CA THR A 456 2.00 13.97 5.31
C THR A 456 2.44 15.36 5.75
N PRO A 457 2.38 16.38 4.87
CA PRO A 457 2.72 17.73 5.28
C PRO A 457 2.02 18.14 6.59
N LYS A 458 2.80 18.66 7.54
CA LYS A 458 2.37 19.09 8.88
C LYS A 458 1.83 17.96 9.80
N ASN A 459 2.06 16.69 9.46
CA ASN A 459 1.65 15.56 10.29
C ASN A 459 2.74 14.49 10.37
N ALA A 460 3.28 14.32 11.57
CA ALA A 460 4.24 13.26 11.95
C ALA A 460 3.93 12.72 13.36
N GLU A 461 2.68 12.85 13.80
CA GLU A 461 2.22 12.31 15.08
C GLU A 461 2.19 10.77 15.06
N PHE A 462 2.47 10.20 16.23
CA PHE A 462 2.63 8.76 16.49
C PHE A 462 3.94 8.20 15.84
#